data_a398e0983f88e9d14c047a32abd5e6d7
#
_entry.id   a398e0983f88e9d14c047a32abd5e6d7
#
_cell.length_a   1.000
_cell.length_b   1.000
_cell.length_c   1.000
_cell.angle_alpha   90.00
_cell.angle_beta   90.00
_cell.angle_gamma   90.00
#
_symmetry.space_group_name_H-M   'P 1'
#
loop_
_entity.id
_entity.type
_entity.pdbx_description
1 polymer ?
#
loop_
_entity_poly.entity_id
_entity_poly.type
_entity_poly.pdbx_seq_one_letter_code
_entity_poly.pdbx_strand_id
1 'polypeptide(L)'
;MKSIFKTSYTALIAINIIVLVIATLLNFFGIRIADSLMLSSDASDLIFKPWTILTYMFTQFHFLHALCNMMWLYLFGKILSEYFQFKDHTVAIYIISGIIGGIAFMLTCEIQSVSYNYLVGSSASVLGVMTATTVLLPNLAINLFILGEVKLKWIYLIALLLVFIGSQQVSSGIISTEDISHLFGIFSGAIYAILLKKGLLNFKKNFVLQKKDTSNNPKDELNKLLDKVRISGYASLSDKEKAKMVELSKNIH
;
A
#
# COMPACT_ATOMS: atom_id res chain seq x y z
N MET A 1 -14.77 20.89 -9.82
CA MET A 1 -13.64 19.92 -9.88
C MET A 1 -13.10 19.67 -8.48
N LYS A 2 -13.43 18.56 -7.84
CA LYS A 2 -12.81 18.17 -6.57
C LYS A 2 -11.34 17.83 -6.86
N SER A 3 -10.41 18.49 -6.18
CA SER A 3 -8.96 18.31 -6.38
C SER A 3 -8.58 16.81 -6.42
N ILE A 4 -7.93 16.40 -7.50
CA ILE A 4 -7.42 15.04 -7.74
C ILE A 4 -6.42 14.63 -6.63
N PHE A 5 -5.79 15.62 -5.97
CA PHE A 5 -4.80 15.44 -4.89
C PHE A 5 -5.40 15.40 -3.48
N LYS A 6 -6.69 15.12 -3.34
CA LYS A 6 -7.38 15.21 -2.03
C LYS A 6 -7.00 14.10 -1.05
N THR A 7 -6.37 13.03 -1.50
CA THR A 7 -5.96 11.88 -0.68
C THR A 7 -4.52 11.49 -0.95
N SER A 8 -3.82 10.99 0.07
CA SER A 8 -2.38 10.65 -0.01
C SER A 8 -2.08 9.61 -1.11
N TYR A 9 -2.90 8.58 -1.26
CA TYR A 9 -2.70 7.56 -2.29
C TYR A 9 -2.89 8.11 -3.71
N THR A 10 -3.82 9.04 -3.93
CA THR A 10 -4.00 9.65 -5.26
C THR A 10 -2.83 10.56 -5.63
N ALA A 11 -2.22 11.23 -4.65
CA ALA A 11 -1.00 11.99 -4.86
C ALA A 11 0.18 11.08 -5.26
N LEU A 12 0.36 9.94 -4.56
CA LEU A 12 1.39 8.95 -4.91
C LEU A 12 1.20 8.41 -6.32
N ILE A 13 -0.04 8.05 -6.69
CA ILE A 13 -0.36 7.59 -8.05
C ILE A 13 -0.02 8.67 -9.08
N ALA A 14 -0.43 9.92 -8.83
CA ALA A 14 -0.17 11.02 -9.74
C ALA A 14 1.34 11.26 -9.93
N ILE A 15 2.14 11.22 -8.86
CA ILE A 15 3.61 11.35 -8.94
C ILE A 15 4.19 10.23 -9.81
N ASN A 16 3.82 8.97 -9.58
CA ASN A 16 4.28 7.84 -10.38
C ASN A 16 3.95 8.00 -11.87
N ILE A 17 2.70 8.42 -12.19
CA ILE A 17 2.27 8.65 -13.58
C ILE A 17 3.04 9.80 -14.20
N ILE A 18 3.21 10.91 -13.48
CA ILE A 18 3.95 12.09 -13.98
C ILE A 18 5.40 11.71 -14.27
N VAL A 19 6.07 11.01 -13.37
CA VAL A 19 7.46 10.56 -13.57
C VAL A 19 7.56 9.61 -14.76
N LEU A 20 6.64 8.65 -14.89
CA LEU A 20 6.59 7.74 -16.05
C LEU A 20 6.44 8.50 -17.36
N VAL A 21 5.50 9.45 -17.45
CA VAL A 21 5.26 10.24 -18.66
C VAL A 21 6.47 11.10 -19.00
N ILE A 22 7.03 11.81 -18.01
CA ILE A 22 8.20 12.68 -18.23
C ILE A 22 9.41 11.83 -18.66
N ALA A 23 9.70 10.72 -17.97
CA ALA A 23 10.82 9.85 -18.30
C ALA A 23 10.67 9.25 -19.72
N THR A 24 9.46 8.84 -20.10
CA THR A 24 9.17 8.32 -21.45
C THR A 24 9.35 9.39 -22.54
N LEU A 25 8.81 10.60 -22.31
CA LEU A 25 8.96 11.71 -23.24
C LEU A 25 10.43 12.14 -23.42
N LEU A 26 11.17 12.26 -22.31
CA LEU A 26 12.59 12.64 -22.38
C LEU A 26 13.42 11.56 -23.08
N ASN A 27 13.13 10.29 -22.82
CA ASN A 27 13.78 9.18 -23.51
C ASN A 27 13.51 9.21 -25.02
N PHE A 28 12.31 9.58 -25.45
CA PHE A 28 11.99 9.77 -26.87
C PHE A 28 12.86 10.85 -27.53
N PHE A 29 13.25 11.90 -26.79
CA PHE A 29 14.18 12.94 -27.25
C PHE A 29 15.66 12.57 -27.01
N GLY A 30 15.97 11.34 -26.63
CA GLY A 30 17.35 10.86 -26.39
C GLY A 30 17.92 11.25 -25.02
N ILE A 31 17.12 11.84 -24.11
CA ILE A 31 17.55 12.21 -22.76
C ILE A 31 17.18 11.10 -21.77
N ARG A 32 18.18 10.35 -21.30
CA ARG A 32 18.01 9.20 -20.42
C ARG A 32 17.98 9.60 -18.94
N ILE A 33 17.00 10.41 -18.54
CA ILE A 33 16.87 10.90 -17.15
C ILE A 33 16.68 9.73 -16.15
N ALA A 34 16.06 8.64 -16.58
CA ALA A 34 15.83 7.47 -15.75
C ALA A 34 17.11 6.92 -15.15
N ASP A 35 18.24 6.96 -15.87
CA ASP A 35 19.55 6.50 -15.40
C ASP A 35 20.06 7.27 -14.18
N SER A 36 19.52 8.46 -13.93
CA SER A 36 19.82 9.29 -12.75
C SER A 36 18.84 9.08 -11.59
N LEU A 37 17.75 8.34 -11.82
CA LEU A 37 16.68 8.10 -10.84
C LEU A 37 16.67 6.66 -10.31
N MET A 38 17.33 5.72 -11.01
CA MET A 38 17.44 4.32 -10.63
C MET A 38 18.38 4.14 -9.44
N LEU A 39 18.10 3.16 -8.58
CA LEU A 39 18.98 2.77 -7.49
C LEU A 39 20.01 1.75 -8.00
N SER A 40 21.28 2.10 -7.92
CA SER A 40 22.40 1.22 -8.29
C SER A 40 22.63 0.11 -7.28
N SER A 41 23.10 -1.05 -7.74
CA SER A 41 23.63 -2.11 -6.89
C SER A 41 24.93 -1.70 -6.17
N ASP A 42 25.67 -0.74 -6.71
CA ASP A 42 26.89 -0.23 -6.11
C ASP A 42 26.59 0.82 -5.04
N ALA A 43 26.95 0.52 -3.79
CA ALA A 43 26.72 1.43 -2.67
C ALA A 43 27.53 2.74 -2.81
N SER A 44 28.63 2.75 -3.56
CA SER A 44 29.41 3.96 -3.82
C SER A 44 28.64 4.99 -4.63
N ASP A 45 27.77 4.54 -5.56
CA ASP A 45 26.90 5.43 -6.35
C ASP A 45 25.92 6.21 -5.48
N LEU A 46 25.50 5.63 -4.34
CA LEU A 46 24.57 6.30 -3.42
C LEU A 46 25.20 7.54 -2.76
N ILE A 47 26.52 7.59 -2.62
CA ILE A 47 27.24 8.77 -2.10
C ILE A 47 27.11 9.94 -3.07
N PHE A 48 27.17 9.67 -4.37
CA PHE A 48 27.08 10.69 -5.42
C PHE A 48 25.64 10.99 -5.84
N LYS A 49 24.73 10.01 -5.68
CA LYS A 49 23.32 10.12 -6.06
C LYS A 49 22.39 9.69 -4.90
N PRO A 50 22.45 10.35 -3.72
CA PRO A 50 21.69 9.91 -2.54
C PRO A 50 20.17 9.95 -2.74
N TRP A 51 19.67 10.72 -3.68
CA TRP A 51 18.24 10.78 -4.01
C TRP A 51 17.71 9.47 -4.60
N THR A 52 18.57 8.62 -5.18
CA THR A 52 18.14 7.40 -5.87
C THR A 52 17.45 6.41 -4.94
N ILE A 53 17.75 6.41 -3.63
CA ILE A 53 17.07 5.59 -2.62
C ILE A 53 15.56 5.95 -2.50
N LEU A 54 15.17 7.16 -2.93
CA LEU A 54 13.79 7.61 -2.95
C LEU A 54 13.20 7.63 -4.36
N THR A 55 13.98 8.04 -5.36
CA THR A 55 13.45 8.27 -6.70
C THR A 55 13.17 6.98 -7.46
N TYR A 56 13.90 5.90 -7.18
CA TYR A 56 13.72 4.62 -7.85
C TYR A 56 12.28 4.09 -7.72
N MET A 57 11.63 4.31 -6.56
CA MET A 57 10.27 3.83 -6.30
C MET A 57 9.18 4.59 -7.06
N PHE A 58 9.54 5.69 -7.74
CA PHE A 58 8.66 6.45 -8.63
C PHE A 58 9.03 6.27 -10.11
N THR A 59 10.18 5.66 -10.39
CA THR A 59 10.67 5.43 -11.76
C THR A 59 10.19 4.08 -12.26
N GLN A 60 9.63 4.02 -13.47
CA GLN A 60 9.10 2.80 -14.07
C GLN A 60 9.37 2.78 -15.57
N PHE A 61 9.68 1.59 -16.14
CA PHE A 61 9.96 1.44 -17.57
C PHE A 61 8.84 0.73 -18.33
N HIS A 62 8.12 -0.16 -17.67
CA HIS A 62 7.10 -0.96 -18.31
C HIS A 62 5.70 -0.46 -17.96
N PHE A 63 4.97 0.00 -18.96
CA PHE A 63 3.62 0.56 -18.77
C PHE A 63 2.67 -0.40 -18.06
N LEU A 64 2.65 -1.69 -18.44
CA LEU A 64 1.75 -2.66 -17.82
C LEU A 64 2.11 -2.90 -16.34
N HIS A 65 3.40 -2.98 -16.02
CA HIS A 65 3.87 -3.10 -14.64
C HIS A 65 3.49 -1.87 -13.80
N ALA A 66 3.69 -0.66 -14.37
CA ALA A 66 3.24 0.59 -13.75
C ALA A 66 1.73 0.59 -13.48
N LEU A 67 0.94 0.19 -14.48
CA LEU A 67 -0.52 0.12 -14.39
C LEU A 67 -0.97 -0.82 -13.26
N CYS A 68 -0.39 -2.02 -13.19
CA CYS A 68 -0.68 -2.97 -12.12
C CYS A 68 -0.33 -2.40 -10.73
N ASN A 69 0.85 -1.80 -10.58
CA ASN A 69 1.25 -1.17 -9.32
C ASN A 69 0.27 -0.05 -8.91
N MET A 70 -0.12 0.81 -9.85
CA MET A 70 -1.06 1.90 -9.57
C MET A 70 -2.45 1.39 -9.24
N MET A 71 -2.90 0.31 -9.89
CA MET A 71 -4.18 -0.34 -9.58
C MET A 71 -4.19 -0.90 -8.15
N TRP A 72 -3.14 -1.59 -7.74
CA TRP A 72 -3.02 -2.11 -6.37
C TRP A 72 -2.89 -0.99 -5.35
N LEU A 73 -2.10 0.04 -5.64
CA LEU A 73 -1.97 1.22 -4.78
C LEU A 73 -3.31 1.95 -4.63
N TYR A 74 -4.08 2.07 -5.70
CA TYR A 74 -5.41 2.65 -5.66
C TYR A 74 -6.34 1.84 -4.75
N LEU A 75 -6.45 0.52 -4.97
CA LEU A 75 -7.36 -0.34 -4.22
C LEU A 75 -7.02 -0.35 -2.73
N PHE A 76 -5.79 -0.72 -2.38
CA PHE A 76 -5.38 -0.86 -0.99
C PHE A 76 -5.16 0.48 -0.28
N GLY A 77 -4.62 1.48 -0.97
CA GLY A 77 -4.46 2.83 -0.43
C GLY A 77 -5.80 3.52 -0.17
N LYS A 78 -6.79 3.31 -1.05
CA LYS A 78 -8.16 3.79 -0.84
C LYS A 78 -8.78 3.15 0.39
N ILE A 79 -8.70 1.83 0.53
CA ILE A 79 -9.20 1.10 1.70
C ILE A 79 -8.55 1.64 2.97
N LEU A 80 -7.22 1.76 2.99
CA LEU A 80 -6.48 2.27 4.14
C LEU A 80 -6.92 3.69 4.52
N SER A 81 -7.08 4.58 3.53
CA SER A 81 -7.49 5.97 3.75
C SER A 81 -8.93 6.09 4.25
N GLU A 82 -9.86 5.30 3.70
CA GLU A 82 -11.28 5.41 4.03
C GLU A 82 -11.61 4.79 5.38
N TYR A 83 -11.04 3.65 5.71
CA TYR A 83 -11.40 2.90 6.92
C TYR A 83 -10.65 3.34 8.16
N PHE A 84 -9.41 3.83 8.03
CA PHE A 84 -8.62 4.24 9.20
C PHE A 84 -8.37 5.74 9.28
N GLN A 85 -8.79 6.53 8.28
CA GLN A 85 -8.45 7.96 8.17
C GLN A 85 -6.92 8.22 8.22
N PHE A 86 -6.12 7.21 7.91
CA PHE A 86 -4.65 7.24 7.97
C PHE A 86 -4.05 7.76 6.65
N LYS A 87 -4.54 8.89 6.15
CA LYS A 87 -4.04 9.48 4.90
C LYS A 87 -2.52 9.63 4.91
N ASP A 88 -1.99 10.09 6.02
CA ASP A 88 -0.56 10.34 6.18
C ASP A 88 0.23 9.03 6.31
N HIS A 89 -0.37 7.98 6.89
CA HIS A 89 0.27 6.67 7.03
C HIS A 89 0.45 5.96 5.69
N THR A 90 -0.40 6.18 4.70
CA THR A 90 -0.22 5.59 3.35
C THR A 90 1.10 6.05 2.72
N VAL A 91 1.42 7.34 2.81
CA VAL A 91 2.70 7.87 2.33
C VAL A 91 3.87 7.32 3.14
N ALA A 92 3.74 7.31 4.46
CA ALA A 92 4.80 6.82 5.35
C ALA A 92 5.10 5.33 5.07
N ILE A 93 4.07 4.49 4.94
CA ILE A 93 4.23 3.07 4.62
C ILE A 93 4.89 2.90 3.25
N TYR A 94 4.43 3.63 2.23
CA TYR A 94 4.98 3.59 0.88
C TYR A 94 6.47 3.93 0.88
N ILE A 95 6.86 5.04 1.49
CA ILE A 95 8.26 5.51 1.52
C ILE A 95 9.14 4.56 2.34
N ILE A 96 8.71 4.17 3.55
CA ILE A 96 9.49 3.28 4.42
C ILE A 96 9.69 1.92 3.76
N SER A 97 8.64 1.34 3.17
CA SER A 97 8.73 0.05 2.50
C SER A 97 9.62 0.11 1.25
N GLY A 98 9.58 1.21 0.50
CA GLY A 98 10.49 1.45 -0.59
C GLY A 98 11.95 1.54 -0.13
N ILE A 99 12.25 2.39 0.87
CA ILE A 99 13.62 2.52 1.40
C ILE A 99 14.15 1.17 1.89
N ILE A 100 13.38 0.43 2.68
CA ILE A 100 13.78 -0.88 3.21
C ILE A 100 13.98 -1.89 2.08
N GLY A 101 13.10 -1.91 1.07
CA GLY A 101 13.24 -2.73 -0.14
C GLY A 101 14.49 -2.37 -0.94
N GLY A 102 14.78 -1.09 -1.12
CA GLY A 102 15.98 -0.61 -1.80
C GLY A 102 17.29 -0.99 -1.07
N ILE A 103 17.31 -0.85 0.25
CA ILE A 103 18.46 -1.29 1.07
C ILE A 103 18.65 -2.81 0.96
N ALA A 104 17.56 -3.59 1.04
CA ALA A 104 17.63 -5.04 0.90
C ALA A 104 18.14 -5.47 -0.49
N PHE A 105 17.74 -4.78 -1.56
CA PHE A 105 18.27 -4.98 -2.91
C PHE A 105 19.78 -4.78 -2.93
N MET A 106 20.30 -3.65 -2.44
CA MET A 106 21.72 -3.33 -2.43
C MET A 106 22.53 -4.37 -1.65
N LEU A 107 22.08 -4.72 -0.44
CA LEU A 107 22.75 -5.76 0.39
C LEU A 107 22.74 -7.12 -0.30
N THR A 108 21.67 -7.49 -0.99
CA THR A 108 21.60 -8.76 -1.71
C THR A 108 22.53 -8.77 -2.91
N CYS A 109 22.62 -7.67 -3.66
CA CYS A 109 23.58 -7.53 -4.76
C CYS A 109 25.01 -7.68 -4.27
N GLU A 110 25.37 -7.08 -3.14
CA GLU A 110 26.69 -7.20 -2.53
C GLU A 110 26.99 -8.66 -2.14
N ILE A 111 26.05 -9.33 -1.44
CA ILE A 111 26.22 -10.73 -1.02
C ILE A 111 26.35 -11.67 -2.22
N GLN A 112 25.58 -11.45 -3.27
CA GLN A 112 25.60 -12.27 -4.48
C GLN A 112 26.69 -11.86 -5.49
N SER A 113 27.47 -10.83 -5.18
CA SER A 113 28.50 -10.25 -6.08
C SER A 113 27.93 -9.86 -7.46
N VAL A 114 26.68 -9.34 -7.46
CA VAL A 114 26.01 -8.86 -8.67
C VAL A 114 26.44 -7.42 -8.93
N SER A 115 27.27 -7.23 -9.94
CA SER A 115 27.71 -5.90 -10.38
C SER A 115 26.80 -5.34 -11.48
N TYR A 116 26.68 -4.01 -11.54
CA TYR A 116 25.98 -3.28 -12.61
C TYR A 116 24.46 -3.62 -12.74
N ASN A 117 23.80 -3.85 -11.62
CA ASN A 117 22.34 -3.98 -11.58
C ASN A 117 21.68 -2.70 -11.05
N TYR A 118 20.43 -2.47 -11.46
CA TYR A 118 19.66 -1.29 -11.05
C TYR A 118 18.26 -1.72 -10.63
N LEU A 119 17.80 -1.12 -9.53
CA LEU A 119 16.42 -1.30 -9.07
C LEU A 119 15.57 -0.10 -9.53
N VAL A 120 14.40 -0.42 -10.10
CA VAL A 120 13.36 0.54 -10.48
C VAL A 120 11.99 -0.03 -10.17
N GLY A 121 11.05 0.84 -9.86
CA GLY A 121 9.66 0.44 -9.67
C GLY A 121 9.15 0.66 -8.27
N SER A 122 7.86 0.88 -8.19
CA SER A 122 7.13 1.12 -6.94
C SER A 122 6.72 -0.17 -6.21
N SER A 123 7.04 -1.34 -6.74
CA SER A 123 6.47 -2.62 -6.30
C SER A 123 6.72 -2.92 -4.82
N ALA A 124 7.94 -2.74 -4.30
CA ALA A 124 8.24 -2.92 -2.88
C ALA A 124 7.40 -1.98 -1.98
N SER A 125 7.26 -0.73 -2.39
CA SER A 125 6.43 0.28 -1.71
C SER A 125 4.95 -0.09 -1.73
N VAL A 126 4.44 -0.49 -2.89
CA VAL A 126 3.04 -0.89 -3.09
C VAL A 126 2.71 -2.15 -2.29
N LEU A 127 3.59 -3.16 -2.33
CA LEU A 127 3.46 -4.39 -1.54
C LEU A 127 3.44 -4.08 -0.04
N GLY A 128 4.23 -3.12 0.42
CA GLY A 128 4.18 -2.63 1.80
C GLY A 128 2.81 -2.08 2.18
N VAL A 129 2.22 -1.21 1.35
CA VAL A 129 0.88 -0.67 1.56
C VAL A 129 -0.18 -1.77 1.53
N MET A 130 -0.11 -2.70 0.57
CA MET A 130 -1.02 -3.84 0.45
C MET A 130 -0.97 -4.72 1.71
N THR A 131 0.23 -5.05 2.16
CA THR A 131 0.45 -5.87 3.35
C THR A 131 -0.08 -5.17 4.60
N ALA A 132 0.28 -3.91 4.80
CA ALA A 132 -0.19 -3.14 5.95
C ALA A 132 -1.71 -3.08 6.01
N THR A 133 -2.37 -2.79 4.89
CA THR A 133 -3.83 -2.73 4.79
C THR A 133 -4.47 -4.09 5.13
N THR A 134 -3.89 -5.18 4.60
CA THR A 134 -4.40 -6.54 4.83
C THR A 134 -4.20 -6.99 6.27
N VAL A 135 -3.06 -6.70 6.89
CA VAL A 135 -2.80 -6.99 8.31
C VAL A 135 -3.77 -6.23 9.21
N LEU A 136 -4.10 -4.99 8.85
CA LEU A 136 -5.07 -4.18 9.60
C LEU A 136 -6.51 -4.68 9.42
N LEU A 137 -6.90 -5.10 8.20
CA LEU A 137 -8.27 -5.43 7.80
C LEU A 137 -8.39 -6.77 7.06
N PRO A 138 -7.93 -7.90 7.62
CA PRO A 138 -7.84 -9.17 6.89
C PRO A 138 -9.21 -9.73 6.45
N ASN A 139 -10.24 -9.43 7.21
CA ASN A 139 -11.60 -9.97 7.00
C ASN A 139 -12.56 -8.96 6.35
N LEU A 140 -12.05 -7.81 5.91
CA LEU A 140 -12.87 -6.84 5.18
C LEU A 140 -13.40 -7.51 3.91
N ALA A 141 -14.72 -7.53 3.74
CA ALA A 141 -15.38 -8.01 2.54
C ALA A 141 -15.39 -6.92 1.47
N ILE A 142 -14.89 -7.26 0.29
CA ILE A 142 -14.91 -6.41 -0.90
C ILE A 142 -15.88 -7.04 -1.89
N ASN A 143 -16.87 -6.28 -2.33
CA ASN A 143 -17.81 -6.76 -3.33
C ASN A 143 -17.19 -6.59 -4.73
N LEU A 144 -16.80 -7.70 -5.33
CA LEU A 144 -16.28 -7.75 -6.70
C LEU A 144 -17.44 -8.07 -7.65
N PHE A 145 -17.52 -7.33 -8.75
CA PHE A 145 -18.63 -7.42 -9.72
C PHE A 145 -18.94 -8.84 -10.22
N ILE A 146 -17.90 -9.67 -10.39
CA ILE A 146 -18.05 -11.04 -10.94
C ILE A 146 -18.05 -12.10 -9.83
N LEU A 147 -17.27 -11.92 -8.76
CA LEU A 147 -17.01 -12.95 -7.74
C LEU A 147 -17.84 -12.73 -6.47
N GLY A 148 -18.64 -11.65 -6.39
CA GLY A 148 -19.38 -11.30 -5.19
C GLY A 148 -18.45 -10.84 -4.04
N GLU A 149 -18.83 -11.18 -2.80
CA GLU A 149 -18.09 -10.76 -1.61
C GLU A 149 -16.84 -11.63 -1.37
N VAL A 150 -15.65 -11.03 -1.52
CA VAL A 150 -14.36 -11.67 -1.28
C VAL A 150 -13.62 -10.95 -0.16
N LYS A 151 -13.08 -11.70 0.82
CA LYS A 151 -12.28 -11.11 1.91
C LYS A 151 -10.96 -10.58 1.37
N LEU A 152 -10.53 -9.40 1.86
CA LEU A 152 -9.31 -8.69 1.43
C LEU A 152 -8.07 -9.58 1.45
N LYS A 153 -7.92 -10.45 2.46
CA LYS A 153 -6.80 -11.38 2.55
C LYS A 153 -6.66 -12.31 1.34
N TRP A 154 -7.77 -12.73 0.71
CA TRP A 154 -7.71 -13.59 -0.47
C TRP A 154 -7.31 -12.81 -1.73
N ILE A 155 -7.81 -11.57 -1.86
CA ILE A 155 -7.39 -10.66 -2.94
C ILE A 155 -5.88 -10.40 -2.83
N TYR A 156 -5.38 -10.15 -1.61
CA TYR A 156 -3.97 -9.94 -1.35
C TYR A 156 -3.12 -11.18 -1.68
N LEU A 157 -3.54 -12.37 -1.26
CA LEU A 157 -2.82 -13.61 -1.57
C LEU A 157 -2.73 -13.89 -3.07
N ILE A 158 -3.82 -13.67 -3.80
CA ILE A 158 -3.82 -13.80 -5.27
C ILE A 158 -2.88 -12.77 -5.89
N ALA A 159 -2.91 -11.52 -5.43
CA ALA A 159 -2.03 -10.48 -5.93
C ALA A 159 -0.55 -10.81 -5.68
N LEU A 160 -0.19 -11.31 -4.48
CA LEU A 160 1.17 -11.78 -4.19
C LEU A 160 1.59 -12.89 -5.14
N LEU A 161 0.73 -13.87 -5.36
CA LEU A 161 1.02 -15.01 -6.23
C LEU A 161 1.30 -14.53 -7.66
N LEU A 162 0.51 -13.58 -8.16
CA LEU A 162 0.73 -12.98 -9.49
C LEU A 162 2.06 -12.20 -9.57
N VAL A 163 2.43 -11.47 -8.52
CA VAL A 163 3.71 -10.74 -8.48
C VAL A 163 4.88 -11.72 -8.55
N PHE A 164 4.88 -12.77 -7.71
CA PHE A 164 5.98 -13.74 -7.68
C PHE A 164 6.02 -14.68 -8.89
N ILE A 165 4.89 -15.01 -9.51
CA ILE A 165 4.88 -15.75 -10.79
C ILE A 165 5.41 -14.85 -11.92
N GLY A 166 5.03 -13.57 -11.93
CA GLY A 166 5.47 -12.62 -12.96
C GLY A 166 6.96 -12.28 -12.90
N SER A 167 7.59 -12.38 -11.72
CA SER A 167 9.01 -12.12 -11.53
C SER A 167 9.91 -13.31 -11.93
N GLN A 168 9.32 -14.48 -12.24
CA GLN A 168 10.07 -15.69 -12.55
C GLN A 168 10.88 -15.57 -13.85
N GLN A 169 12.03 -14.91 -13.79
CA GLN A 169 13.17 -15.28 -14.62
C GLN A 169 13.83 -16.52 -13.99
N VAL A 170 13.14 -17.66 -14.10
CA VAL A 170 13.65 -18.95 -13.63
C VAL A 170 14.81 -19.38 -14.52
N SER A 171 16.00 -18.84 -14.30
CA SER A 171 17.19 -19.28 -15.02
C SER A 171 18.26 -19.91 -14.14
N SER A 172 18.22 -19.83 -12.83
CA SER A 172 19.35 -20.28 -12.00
C SER A 172 19.05 -20.80 -10.60
N GLY A 173 17.77 -20.93 -10.20
CA GLY A 173 17.43 -21.41 -8.85
C GLY A 173 17.83 -20.44 -7.71
N ILE A 174 18.32 -19.26 -8.02
CA ILE A 174 18.67 -18.20 -7.06
C ILE A 174 17.53 -17.19 -7.02
N ILE A 175 17.09 -16.83 -5.83
CA ILE A 175 16.07 -15.78 -5.63
C ILE A 175 16.62 -14.48 -6.21
N SER A 176 15.84 -13.80 -7.06
CA SER A 176 16.29 -12.56 -7.68
C SER A 176 16.46 -11.44 -6.63
N THR A 177 17.37 -10.52 -6.89
CA THR A 177 17.58 -9.36 -6.01
C THR A 177 16.35 -8.48 -5.91
N GLU A 178 15.51 -8.43 -6.95
CA GLU A 178 14.24 -7.75 -6.98
C GLU A 178 13.20 -8.44 -6.07
N ASP A 179 13.15 -9.79 -6.08
CA ASP A 179 12.24 -10.55 -5.21
C ASP A 179 12.55 -10.34 -3.74
N ILE A 180 13.83 -10.22 -3.37
CA ILE A 180 14.25 -9.85 -2.01
C ILE A 180 13.76 -8.45 -1.66
N SER A 181 13.87 -7.47 -2.58
CA SER A 181 13.30 -6.14 -2.39
C SER A 181 11.79 -6.20 -2.10
N HIS A 182 11.04 -7.00 -2.85
CA HIS A 182 9.61 -7.21 -2.63
C HIS A 182 9.30 -7.82 -1.26
N LEU A 183 10.03 -8.86 -0.86
CA LEU A 183 9.88 -9.50 0.45
C LEU A 183 10.12 -8.50 1.59
N PHE A 184 11.15 -7.68 1.51
CA PHE A 184 11.42 -6.67 2.53
C PHE A 184 10.39 -5.54 2.53
N GLY A 185 9.82 -5.19 1.38
CA GLY A 185 8.65 -4.32 1.27
C GLY A 185 7.44 -4.88 2.04
N ILE A 186 7.14 -6.18 1.86
CA ILE A 186 6.08 -6.91 2.58
C ILE A 186 6.34 -6.89 4.09
N PHE A 187 7.55 -7.27 4.52
CA PHE A 187 7.92 -7.32 5.94
C PHE A 187 7.78 -5.96 6.62
N SER A 188 8.27 -4.91 5.98
CA SER A 188 8.20 -3.55 6.52
C SER A 188 6.75 -3.07 6.68
N GLY A 189 5.90 -3.34 5.68
CA GLY A 189 4.46 -3.05 5.75
C GLY A 189 3.76 -3.80 6.89
N ALA A 190 4.08 -5.08 7.08
CA ALA A 190 3.54 -5.89 8.19
C ALA A 190 3.96 -5.34 9.54
N ILE A 191 5.25 -5.05 9.73
CA ILE A 191 5.78 -4.48 10.97
C ILE A 191 5.12 -3.14 11.26
N TYR A 192 5.03 -2.25 10.26
CA TYR A 192 4.39 -0.95 10.41
C TYR A 192 2.92 -1.09 10.87
N ALA A 193 2.17 -2.00 10.27
CA ALA A 193 0.78 -2.26 10.65
C ALA A 193 0.66 -2.81 12.09
N ILE A 194 1.56 -3.70 12.51
CA ILE A 194 1.59 -4.23 13.88
C ILE A 194 1.89 -3.11 14.89
N LEU A 195 2.84 -2.23 14.58
CA LEU A 195 3.18 -1.09 15.42
C LEU A 195 2.01 -0.10 15.53
N LEU A 196 1.27 0.12 14.44
CA LEU A 196 0.02 0.90 14.46
C LEU A 196 -1.04 0.26 15.36
N LYS A 197 -1.27 -1.06 15.25
CA LYS A 197 -2.21 -1.79 16.12
C LYS A 197 -1.87 -1.68 17.60
N LYS A 198 -0.57 -1.69 17.93
CA LYS A 198 -0.07 -1.54 19.31
C LYS A 198 -0.09 -0.10 19.82
N GLY A 199 -0.47 0.87 18.99
CA GLY A 199 -0.47 2.29 19.35
C GLY A 199 0.92 2.91 19.52
N LEU A 200 1.98 2.22 19.04
CA LEU A 200 3.37 2.66 19.19
C LEU A 200 3.76 3.75 18.17
N LEU A 201 3.02 3.85 17.05
CA LEU A 201 3.23 4.86 16.00
C LEU A 201 2.16 5.95 16.08
N ASN A 202 2.06 6.64 17.22
CA ASN A 202 1.24 7.84 17.33
C ASN A 202 2.01 9.06 16.81
N PHE A 203 2.09 9.26 15.51
CA PHE A 203 2.40 10.56 14.93
C PHE A 203 1.21 11.50 15.14
N LYS A 204 1.32 12.36 16.16
CA LYS A 204 0.28 13.27 16.66
C LYS A 204 -1.03 12.57 17.02
N LYS A 205 -1.35 12.61 18.27
CA LYS A 205 -2.64 12.36 18.91
C LYS A 205 -3.71 13.34 18.41
N ASN A 206 -4.00 13.32 17.13
CA ASN A 206 -5.29 13.68 16.59
C ASN A 206 -6.07 12.39 16.34
N PHE A 207 -6.00 11.49 17.32
CA PHE A 207 -7.16 10.74 17.69
C PHE A 207 -8.14 11.81 18.14
N VAL A 208 -8.89 12.34 17.19
CA VAL A 208 -10.27 12.69 17.49
C VAL A 208 -10.86 11.31 17.81
N LEU A 209 -10.69 10.90 19.10
CA LEU A 209 -11.79 10.27 19.77
C LEU A 209 -12.92 11.15 19.29
N GLN A 210 -13.75 10.63 18.36
CA GLN A 210 -15.07 11.19 18.26
C GLN A 210 -15.46 11.33 19.72
N LYS A 211 -15.34 12.57 20.20
CA LYS A 211 -15.98 13.03 21.38
C LYS A 211 -17.25 12.26 21.33
N LYS A 212 -17.50 11.46 22.34
CA LYS A 212 -18.76 10.82 22.56
C LYS A 212 -19.78 11.93 22.40
N ASP A 213 -20.11 12.24 21.14
CA ASP A 213 -21.23 13.07 20.82
C ASP A 213 -22.37 12.23 21.33
N THR A 214 -22.80 12.63 22.50
CA THR A 214 -24.12 12.37 23.02
C THR A 214 -25.13 13.05 22.10
N SER A 215 -25.01 12.88 20.79
CA SER A 215 -26.13 13.04 19.90
C SER A 215 -26.95 11.77 20.05
N ASN A 216 -28.02 11.86 20.79
CA ASN A 216 -29.09 10.87 20.88
C ASN A 216 -29.82 10.73 19.52
N ASN A 217 -29.08 10.77 18.42
CA ASN A 217 -29.69 10.58 17.11
C ASN A 217 -29.68 9.06 16.81
N PRO A 218 -30.84 8.41 16.74
CA PRO A 218 -30.99 6.99 16.49
C PRO A 218 -30.27 6.53 15.20
N LYS A 219 -30.15 7.41 14.18
CA LYS A 219 -29.49 7.16 12.93
C LYS A 219 -27.97 6.98 13.09
N ASP A 220 -27.32 7.79 13.92
CA ASP A 220 -25.88 7.72 14.15
C ASP A 220 -25.50 6.48 14.94
N GLU A 221 -26.38 6.05 15.84
CA GLU A 221 -26.20 4.85 16.63
C GLU A 221 -26.37 3.58 15.77
N LEU A 222 -27.35 3.57 14.87
CA LEU A 222 -27.52 2.50 13.89
C LEU A 222 -26.32 2.40 12.96
N ASN A 223 -25.82 3.52 12.44
CA ASN A 223 -24.64 3.55 11.57
C ASN A 223 -23.40 2.96 12.26
N LYS A 224 -23.19 3.27 13.55
CA LYS A 224 -22.09 2.68 14.33
C LYS A 224 -22.18 1.15 14.43
N LEU A 225 -23.38 0.62 14.64
CA LEU A 225 -23.62 -0.82 14.71
C LEU A 225 -23.44 -1.48 13.33
N LEU A 226 -23.91 -0.84 12.27
CA LEU A 226 -23.72 -1.29 10.89
C LEU A 226 -22.23 -1.31 10.49
N ASP A 227 -21.47 -0.29 10.88
CA ASP A 227 -20.03 -0.25 10.65
C ASP A 227 -19.30 -1.38 11.40
N LYS A 228 -19.72 -1.68 12.63
CA LYS A 228 -19.17 -2.81 13.40
C LYS A 228 -19.46 -4.15 12.71
N VAL A 229 -20.69 -4.33 12.19
CA VAL A 229 -21.06 -5.50 11.39
C VAL A 229 -20.23 -5.61 10.11
N ARG A 230 -20.02 -4.49 9.43
CA ARG A 230 -19.24 -4.41 8.19
C ARG A 230 -17.78 -4.79 8.38
N ILE A 231 -17.18 -4.37 9.51
CA ILE A 231 -15.76 -4.59 9.82
C ILE A 231 -15.50 -5.98 10.40
N SER A 232 -16.36 -6.43 11.32
CA SER A 232 -16.12 -7.60 12.16
C SER A 232 -17.14 -8.74 11.98
N GLY A 233 -18.15 -8.53 11.14
CA GLY A 233 -19.26 -9.47 10.91
C GLY A 233 -20.36 -9.40 11.98
N TYR A 234 -21.57 -9.86 11.63
CA TYR A 234 -22.74 -9.83 12.54
C TYR A 234 -22.53 -10.63 13.85
N ALA A 235 -21.74 -11.69 13.78
CA ALA A 235 -21.42 -12.52 14.95
C ALA A 235 -20.59 -11.79 16.03
N SER A 236 -19.97 -10.66 15.67
CA SER A 236 -19.18 -9.85 16.62
C SER A 236 -20.02 -8.95 17.51
N LEU A 237 -21.30 -8.79 17.19
CA LEU A 237 -22.25 -8.04 18.02
C LEU A 237 -22.67 -8.84 19.24
N SER A 238 -22.66 -8.20 20.40
CA SER A 238 -23.30 -8.76 21.60
C SER A 238 -24.83 -8.83 21.41
N ASP A 239 -25.51 -9.66 22.19
CA ASP A 239 -26.96 -9.83 22.06
C ASP A 239 -27.72 -8.53 22.33
N LYS A 240 -27.21 -7.66 23.21
CA LYS A 240 -27.74 -6.30 23.44
C LYS A 240 -27.59 -5.40 22.22
N GLU A 241 -26.44 -5.48 21.53
CA GLU A 241 -26.19 -4.70 20.31
C GLU A 241 -27.05 -5.18 19.14
N LYS A 242 -27.29 -6.49 19.02
CA LYS A 242 -28.20 -7.07 18.02
C LYS A 242 -29.65 -6.60 18.24
N ALA A 243 -30.14 -6.69 19.49
CA ALA A 243 -31.49 -6.23 19.83
C ALA A 243 -31.66 -4.72 19.53
N LYS A 244 -30.67 -3.92 19.90
CA LYS A 244 -30.69 -2.47 19.68
C LYS A 244 -30.63 -2.11 18.19
N MET A 245 -29.86 -2.84 17.39
CA MET A 245 -29.80 -2.64 15.94
C MET A 245 -31.16 -2.89 15.28
N VAL A 246 -31.88 -3.93 15.70
CA VAL A 246 -33.21 -4.26 15.21
C VAL A 246 -34.24 -3.17 15.63
N GLU A 247 -34.14 -2.69 16.86
CA GLU A 247 -35.02 -1.62 17.37
C GLU A 247 -34.81 -0.31 16.59
N LEU A 248 -33.54 0.10 16.39
CA LEU A 248 -33.19 1.32 15.67
C LEU A 248 -33.58 1.25 14.19
N SER A 249 -33.48 0.08 13.56
CA SER A 249 -33.85 -0.12 12.16
C SER A 249 -35.36 0.02 11.94
N LYS A 250 -36.19 -0.30 12.93
CA LYS A 250 -37.66 -0.15 12.86
C LYS A 250 -38.13 1.30 13.01
N ASN A 251 -37.35 2.16 13.66
CA ASN A 251 -37.73 3.54 13.98
C ASN A 251 -37.25 4.55 12.92
N ILE A 252 -36.70 4.12 11.81
CA ILE A 252 -36.12 4.98 10.75
C ILE A 252 -37.03 5.00 9.49
N HIS A 253 -38.17 4.29 9.53
CA HIS A 253 -39.21 4.36 8.48
C HIS A 253 -40.28 5.39 8.79
#